data_54e620a530a88b168c342e553f0bfca7
#
_entry.id   54e620a530a88b168c342e553f0bfca7
#
_cell.length_a   1.000
_cell.length_b   1.000
_cell.length_c   1.000
_cell.angle_alpha   90.00
_cell.angle_beta   90.00
_cell.angle_gamma   90.00
#
_symmetry.space_group_name_H-M   'P 1'
#
loop_
_entity.id
_entity.type
_entity.pdbx_description
1 polymer ?
#
loop_
_entity_poly.entity_id
_entity_poly.type
_entity_poly.pdbx_seq_one_letter_code
_entity_poly.pdbx_strand_id
1 'polypeptide(L)'
;MKSDKSIDIASLCTTTRCEDPSSDVVKVSIDPSGNASDFYREAPLDIEVYQHIGVYGFRKRAYEQIRKLEPTYREDKLRLEQLRWLDHDLNIKMIKVDHQPISVDTKSDLLMLQEQYDY
;
A
#
# COMPACT_ATOMS: atom_id res chain seq x y z
N MET A 1 5.65 -13.84 -1.92
CA MET A 1 6.82 -13.21 -2.55
C MET A 1 7.93 -14.18 -2.92
N LYS A 2 7.95 -15.35 -2.35
CA LYS A 2 9.00 -16.34 -2.68
C LYS A 2 8.90 -16.85 -4.11
N SER A 3 7.72 -16.87 -4.70
CA SER A 3 7.48 -17.44 -6.03
C SER A 3 7.78 -16.49 -7.18
N ASP A 4 7.94 -15.20 -6.91
CA ASP A 4 8.21 -14.20 -7.94
C ASP A 4 9.35 -13.29 -7.51
N LYS A 5 10.50 -13.46 -8.17
CA LYS A 5 11.71 -12.72 -7.82
C LYS A 5 11.67 -11.25 -8.26
N SER A 6 10.72 -10.87 -9.11
CA SER A 6 10.58 -9.47 -9.53
C SER A 6 9.84 -8.62 -8.49
N ILE A 7 9.17 -9.26 -7.52
CA ILE A 7 8.42 -8.56 -6.49
C ILE A 7 9.35 -8.25 -5.32
N ASP A 8 9.64 -6.99 -5.10
CA ASP A 8 10.48 -6.53 -3.99
C ASP A 8 9.67 -6.01 -2.81
N ILE A 9 8.53 -5.38 -3.10
CA ILE A 9 7.62 -4.84 -2.10
C ILE A 9 6.20 -5.27 -2.47
N ALA A 10 5.43 -5.70 -1.48
CA ALA A 10 4.02 -6.00 -1.66
C ALA A 10 3.20 -5.25 -0.60
N SER A 11 2.00 -4.84 -0.98
CA SER A 11 1.05 -4.22 -0.07
C SER A 11 -0.36 -4.66 -0.41
N LEU A 12 -1.33 -4.25 0.40
CA LEU A 12 -2.70 -4.72 0.26
C LEU A 12 -3.63 -3.56 -0.12
N CYS A 13 -4.72 -3.90 -0.79
CA CYS A 13 -5.80 -2.96 -1.08
C CYS A 13 -7.13 -3.70 -1.15
N THR A 14 -8.24 -2.95 -1.18
CA THR A 14 -9.57 -3.55 -1.30
C THR A 14 -9.80 -4.10 -2.71
N THR A 15 -10.72 -5.08 -2.83
CA THR A 15 -11.11 -5.62 -4.14
C THR A 15 -12.07 -4.69 -4.86
N THR A 16 -12.87 -3.93 -4.12
CA THR A 16 -13.84 -3.01 -4.70
C THR A 16 -13.25 -1.62 -4.75
N ARG A 17 -13.70 -0.85 -5.75
CA ARG A 17 -13.27 0.53 -5.94
C ARG A 17 -13.60 1.37 -4.71
N CYS A 18 -12.69 2.25 -4.34
CA CYS A 18 -12.87 3.17 -3.21
C CYS A 18 -13.60 4.43 -3.69
N GLU A 19 -14.70 4.77 -3.02
CA GLU A 19 -15.47 5.97 -3.32
C GLU A 19 -15.47 6.96 -2.16
N ASP A 20 -14.71 6.68 -1.11
CA ASP A 20 -14.64 7.54 0.08
C ASP A 20 -13.86 8.81 -0.25
N PRO A 21 -14.46 10.01 -0.10
CA PRO A 21 -13.78 11.27 -0.41
C PRO A 21 -12.82 11.75 0.68
N SER A 22 -12.78 11.10 1.83
CA SER A 22 -11.96 11.56 2.96
C SER A 22 -10.47 11.51 2.62
N SER A 23 -9.75 12.59 2.93
CA SER A 23 -8.29 12.64 2.74
C SER A 23 -7.55 11.73 3.72
N ASP A 24 -8.22 11.27 4.78
CA ASP A 24 -7.63 10.33 5.73
C ASP A 24 -7.58 8.91 5.16
N VAL A 25 -8.39 8.63 4.15
CA VAL A 25 -8.39 7.33 3.46
C VAL A 25 -7.44 7.42 2.28
N VAL A 26 -6.35 6.63 2.32
CA VAL A 26 -5.36 6.61 1.26
C VAL A 26 -5.85 5.69 0.14
N LYS A 27 -5.81 6.18 -1.09
CA LYS A 27 -6.23 5.46 -2.29
C LYS A 27 -5.03 5.07 -3.12
N VAL A 28 -5.15 4.01 -3.89
CA VAL A 28 -4.09 3.53 -4.77
C VAL A 28 -4.67 3.20 -6.14
N SER A 29 -3.99 3.63 -7.18
CA SER A 29 -4.27 3.20 -8.55
C SER A 29 -3.30 2.09 -8.93
N ILE A 30 -3.79 1.14 -9.75
CA ILE A 30 -3.04 -0.07 -10.07
C ILE A 30 -2.85 -0.15 -11.58
N ASP A 31 -1.62 -0.42 -12.01
CA ASP A 31 -1.32 -0.56 -13.43
C ASP A 31 -1.71 -1.96 -13.95
N PRO A 32 -1.66 -2.19 -15.28
CA PRO A 32 -2.03 -3.51 -15.84
C PRO A 32 -1.16 -4.66 -15.33
N SER A 33 0.02 -4.39 -14.82
CA SER A 33 0.90 -5.42 -14.26
C SER A 33 0.56 -5.78 -12.82
N GLY A 34 -0.37 -5.05 -12.20
CA GLY A 34 -0.76 -5.28 -10.82
C GLY A 34 0.07 -4.53 -9.81
N ASN A 35 0.89 -3.59 -10.25
CA ASN A 35 1.70 -2.75 -9.37
C ASN A 35 1.00 -1.42 -9.11
N ALA A 36 1.33 -0.79 -7.97
CA ALA A 36 0.82 0.54 -7.69
C ALA A 36 1.38 1.51 -8.71
N SER A 37 0.50 2.28 -9.36
CA SER A 37 0.92 3.36 -10.24
C SER A 37 1.05 4.67 -9.48
N ASP A 38 0.18 4.91 -8.51
CA ASP A 38 0.32 6.06 -7.61
C ASP A 38 -0.57 5.89 -6.38
N PHE A 39 -0.33 6.73 -5.38
CA PHE A 39 -1.13 6.81 -4.16
C PHE A 39 -1.69 8.21 -4.01
N TYR A 40 -2.92 8.31 -3.47
CA TYR A 40 -3.65 9.57 -3.38
C TYR A 40 -4.33 9.70 -2.04
N ARG A 41 -4.38 10.92 -1.52
CA ARG A 41 -5.35 11.27 -0.47
C ARG A 41 -6.66 11.72 -1.09
N GLU A 42 -6.58 12.47 -2.19
CA GLU A 42 -7.73 12.89 -2.97
C GLU A 42 -7.61 12.31 -4.37
N ALA A 43 -8.47 11.34 -4.69
CA ALA A 43 -8.38 10.62 -5.95
C ALA A 43 -8.81 11.50 -7.12
N PRO A 44 -8.11 11.42 -8.26
CA PRO A 44 -8.60 12.05 -9.50
C PRO A 44 -9.97 11.49 -9.89
N LEU A 45 -10.80 12.32 -10.50
CA LEU A 45 -12.18 11.96 -10.83
C LEU A 45 -12.31 10.88 -11.91
N ASP A 46 -11.30 10.77 -12.75
CA ASP A 46 -11.34 9.89 -13.93
C ASP A 46 -10.47 8.63 -13.79
N ILE A 47 -9.98 8.37 -12.59
CA ILE A 47 -9.11 7.21 -12.34
C ILE A 47 -9.78 6.29 -11.33
N GLU A 48 -9.80 4.99 -11.65
CA GLU A 48 -10.28 3.98 -10.73
C GLU A 48 -9.24 3.74 -9.64
N VAL A 49 -9.66 3.86 -8.37
CA VAL A 49 -8.77 3.70 -7.23
C VAL A 49 -9.36 2.71 -6.23
N TYR A 50 -8.48 2.12 -5.43
CA TYR A 50 -8.83 1.19 -4.36
C TYR A 50 -8.33 1.75 -3.05
N GLN A 51 -8.93 1.31 -1.94
CA GLN A 51 -8.45 1.75 -0.63
C GLN A 51 -7.17 0.99 -0.28
N HIS A 52 -6.12 1.74 0.03
CA HIS A 52 -4.84 1.16 0.44
C HIS A 52 -4.92 0.66 1.87
N ILE A 53 -4.43 -0.54 2.10
CA ILE A 53 -4.29 -1.13 3.43
C ILE A 53 -2.81 -1.11 3.76
N GLY A 54 -2.42 -0.35 4.78
CA GLY A 54 -1.02 -0.04 5.07
C GLY A 54 -0.22 -1.17 5.71
N VAL A 55 -0.24 -2.33 5.08
CA VAL A 55 0.56 -3.48 5.49
C VAL A 55 1.52 -3.81 4.35
N TYR A 56 2.80 -3.99 4.66
CA TYR A 56 3.84 -4.18 3.64
C TYR A 56 4.65 -5.43 3.88
N GLY A 57 4.98 -6.11 2.79
CA GLY A 57 5.98 -7.17 2.78
C GLY A 57 7.17 -6.73 1.95
N PHE A 58 8.37 -6.98 2.45
CA PHE A 58 9.61 -6.57 1.77
C PHE A 58 10.54 -7.75 1.58
N ARG A 59 11.18 -7.83 0.41
CA ARG A 59 12.38 -8.65 0.30
C ARG A 59 13.50 -7.96 1.05
N LYS A 60 14.42 -8.74 1.60
CA LYS A 60 15.54 -8.20 2.38
C LYS A 60 16.32 -7.15 1.60
N ARG A 61 16.62 -7.41 0.33
CA ARG A 61 17.38 -6.47 -0.51
C ARG A 61 16.63 -5.16 -0.72
N ALA A 62 15.30 -5.23 -0.87
CA ALA A 62 14.48 -4.03 -1.03
C ALA A 62 14.44 -3.22 0.25
N TYR A 63 14.30 -3.88 1.38
CA TYR A 63 14.31 -3.22 2.67
C TYR A 63 15.62 -2.48 2.93
N GLU A 64 16.75 -3.10 2.59
CA GLU A 64 18.05 -2.47 2.75
C GLU A 64 18.22 -1.27 1.83
N GLN A 65 17.68 -1.34 0.61
CA GLN A 65 17.64 -0.22 -0.32
C GLN A 65 16.81 0.94 0.23
N ILE A 66 15.60 0.62 0.72
CA ILE A 66 14.67 1.62 1.23
C ILE A 66 15.26 2.44 2.37
N ARG A 67 16.02 1.81 3.24
CA ARG A 67 16.64 2.48 4.39
C ARG A 67 17.59 3.59 3.98
N LYS A 68 18.10 3.55 2.76
CA LYS A 68 19.09 4.51 2.26
C LYS A 68 18.48 5.61 1.39
N LEU A 69 17.17 5.53 1.09
CA LEU A 69 16.52 6.48 0.21
C LEU A 69 16.30 7.81 0.91
N GLU A 70 16.52 8.89 0.15
CA GLU A 70 16.24 10.23 0.64
C GLU A 70 14.75 10.52 0.56
N PRO A 71 14.18 11.28 1.52
CA PRO A 71 12.80 11.71 1.44
C PRO A 71 12.53 12.51 0.17
N THR A 72 11.32 12.40 -0.36
CA THR A 72 10.93 13.12 -1.57
C THR A 72 9.91 14.19 -1.26
N TYR A 73 9.75 15.13 -2.19
CA TYR A 73 8.83 16.25 -2.01
C TYR A 73 7.38 15.77 -1.85
N ARG A 74 6.96 14.79 -2.70
CA ARG A 74 5.60 14.27 -2.65
C ARG A 74 5.31 13.55 -1.34
N GLU A 75 6.27 12.81 -0.85
CA GLU A 75 6.16 12.11 0.42
C GLU A 75 5.90 13.08 1.57
N ASP A 76 6.69 14.14 1.65
CA ASP A 76 6.54 15.14 2.71
C ASP A 76 5.23 15.90 2.60
N LYS A 77 4.84 16.26 1.37
CA LYS A 77 3.63 17.04 1.14
C LYS A 77 2.37 16.26 1.51
N LEU A 78 2.31 14.99 1.13
CA LEU A 78 1.12 14.16 1.34
C LEU A 78 1.19 13.31 2.60
N ARG A 79 2.35 13.24 3.24
CA ARG A 79 2.58 12.39 4.42
C ARG A 79 2.34 10.92 4.10
N LEU A 80 2.85 10.46 2.94
CA LEU A 80 2.73 9.09 2.47
C LEU A 80 4.12 8.56 2.17
N GLU A 81 4.68 7.77 3.09
CA GLU A 81 6.03 7.24 2.97
C GLU A 81 6.24 6.38 1.73
N GLN A 82 5.22 5.65 1.31
CA GLN A 82 5.32 4.79 0.13
C GLN A 82 5.58 5.56 -1.16
N LEU A 83 5.30 6.86 -1.21
CA LEU A 83 5.63 7.68 -2.37
C LEU A 83 7.14 7.80 -2.56
N ARG A 84 7.92 7.76 -1.48
CA ARG A 84 9.38 7.74 -1.58
C ARG A 84 9.84 6.55 -2.43
N TRP A 85 9.23 5.39 -2.21
CA TRP A 85 9.61 4.18 -2.93
C TRP A 85 9.27 4.27 -4.41
N LEU A 86 8.07 4.75 -4.73
CA LEU A 86 7.67 4.96 -6.13
C LEU A 86 8.54 6.01 -6.81
N ASP A 87 8.86 7.10 -6.12
CA ASP A 87 9.67 8.18 -6.67
C ASP A 87 11.10 7.73 -6.95
N HIS A 88 11.56 6.66 -6.30
CA HIS A 88 12.87 6.04 -6.56
C HIS A 88 12.76 4.79 -7.43
N ASP A 89 11.67 4.68 -8.19
CA ASP A 89 11.46 3.62 -9.21
C ASP A 89 11.36 2.21 -8.64
N LEU A 90 10.96 2.07 -7.38
CA LEU A 90 10.68 0.75 -6.82
C LEU A 90 9.25 0.34 -7.12
N ASN A 91 9.06 -0.94 -7.41
CA ASN A 91 7.74 -1.49 -7.71
C ASN A 91 7.07 -1.99 -6.43
N ILE A 92 5.79 -1.67 -6.26
CA ILE A 92 4.98 -2.14 -5.15
C ILE A 92 3.86 -2.99 -5.73
N LYS A 93 3.92 -4.30 -5.52
CA LYS A 93 2.86 -5.21 -5.97
C LYS A 93 1.66 -5.05 -5.07
N MET A 94 0.49 -4.78 -5.67
CA MET A 94 -0.75 -4.63 -4.92
C MET A 94 -1.53 -5.92 -4.94
N ILE A 95 -1.91 -6.38 -3.74
CA ILE A 95 -2.68 -7.62 -3.57
C ILE A 95 -4.07 -7.21 -3.07
N LYS A 96 -5.10 -7.58 -3.83
CA LYS A 96 -6.47 -7.25 -3.48
C LYS A 96 -7.01 -8.26 -2.46
N VAL A 97 -7.65 -7.74 -1.41
CA VAL A 97 -8.26 -8.56 -0.37
C VAL A 97 -9.72 -8.14 -0.18
N ASP A 98 -10.57 -9.12 0.14
CA ASP A 98 -12.01 -8.90 0.22
C ASP A 98 -12.48 -8.22 1.49
N HIS A 99 -11.64 -8.13 2.49
CA HIS A 99 -12.04 -7.67 3.80
C HIS A 99 -11.93 -6.16 3.94
N GLN A 100 -12.79 -5.59 4.79
CA GLN A 100 -12.65 -4.20 5.18
C GLN A 100 -11.33 -4.01 5.91
N PRO A 101 -10.62 -2.89 5.64
CA PRO A 101 -9.40 -2.60 6.37
C PRO A 101 -9.68 -2.50 7.87
N ILE A 102 -8.82 -3.13 8.66
CA ILE A 102 -8.91 -3.08 10.11
C ILE A 102 -7.70 -2.32 10.62
N SER A 103 -7.96 -1.25 11.38
CA SER A 103 -6.89 -0.50 12.01
C SER A 103 -6.45 -1.24 13.26
N VAL A 104 -5.16 -1.54 13.38
CA VAL A 104 -4.64 -2.28 14.53
C VAL A 104 -4.11 -1.28 15.55
N ASP A 105 -5.04 -0.67 16.30
CA ASP A 105 -4.72 0.36 17.29
C ASP A 105 -4.66 -0.19 18.71
N THR A 106 -5.30 -1.34 18.95
CA THR A 106 -5.41 -1.93 20.27
C THR A 106 -5.06 -3.42 20.21
N LYS A 107 -4.84 -3.99 21.40
CA LYS A 107 -4.63 -5.43 21.53
C LYS A 107 -5.83 -6.23 21.01
N SER A 108 -7.04 -5.72 21.22
CA SER A 108 -8.25 -6.37 20.71
C SER A 108 -8.28 -6.43 19.20
N ASP A 109 -7.86 -5.36 18.53
CA ASP A 109 -7.81 -5.32 17.07
C ASP A 109 -6.78 -6.33 16.54
N LEU A 110 -5.65 -6.45 17.21
CA LEU A 110 -4.63 -7.43 16.82
C LEU A 110 -5.14 -8.86 16.96
N LEU A 111 -5.83 -9.16 18.07
CA LEU A 111 -6.39 -10.49 18.27
C LEU A 111 -7.45 -10.83 17.24
N MET A 112 -8.28 -9.87 16.87
CA MET A 112 -9.29 -10.05 15.83
C MET A 112 -8.64 -10.36 14.48
N LEU A 113 -7.56 -9.68 14.14
CA LEU A 113 -6.81 -9.93 12.93
C LEU A 113 -6.19 -11.33 12.92
N GLN A 114 -5.64 -11.76 14.04
CA GLN A 114 -5.05 -13.09 14.17
C GLN A 114 -6.09 -14.19 13.99
N GLU A 115 -7.27 -14.04 14.55
CA GLU A 115 -8.37 -14.99 14.35
C GLU A 115 -8.80 -15.07 12.91
N GLN A 116 -8.90 -13.92 12.23
CA GLN A 116 -9.38 -13.85 10.85
C GLN A 116 -8.38 -14.42 9.86
N TYR A 117 -7.08 -14.23 10.09
CA TYR A 117 -6.05 -14.60 9.13
C TYR A 117 -5.10 -15.70 9.61
N ASP A 118 -5.34 -16.26 10.77
CA ASP A 118 -4.56 -17.37 11.34
C ASP A 118 -3.05 -17.04 11.41
N TYR A 119 -2.75 -15.89 11.95
CA TYR A 119 -1.36 -15.49 12.18
C TYR A 119 -0.74 -16.28 13.33
#